data_66dac1e0bc058261bcc36e391e792352
#
_entry.id   66dac1e0bc058261bcc36e391e792352
#
_cell.length_a   1.000
_cell.length_b   1.000
_cell.length_c   1.000
_cell.angle_alpha   90.00
_cell.angle_beta   90.00
_cell.angle_gamma   90.00
#
_symmetry.space_group_name_H-M   'P 1'
#
loop_
_entity.id
_entity.type
_entity.pdbx_description
1 polymer ?
#
loop_
_entity_poly.entity_id
_entity_poly.type
_entity_poly.pdbx_seq_one_letter_code
_entity_poly.pdbx_strand_id
1 'polypeptide(L)'
;MSAHPVATTLKGFSQALARTLVSEDAAHASGLLQGIDPRAKLVGMMSLVVAAALAHRVETLLELLAVGVGLAVVSQVSLWSLARRVWLVAFVFSFMIAAPAMFLTPGAVLWQWGVLVITANGVHTAVLLVLRVEAAVTLSTLLVLTTPWMWLLKALRTLRVPVEVIALLAMTHRYVVLLAETANQMFESRQSRMVGKLKGHEQRHVMINTGGVLLSKTMALGDEVYMAMLARGFRGEVRLLTEFRMKASDWLAVMLLLAVAAAAIVAGR
;
A
#
# COMPACT_ATOMS: atom_id res chain seq x y z
N MET A 1 -9.23 20.23 -28.84
CA MET A 1 -8.32 20.76 -27.79
C MET A 1 -7.45 19.60 -27.30
N SER A 2 -6.26 19.41 -27.89
CA SER A 2 -5.33 18.36 -27.47
C SER A 2 -4.65 18.80 -26.17
N ALA A 3 -4.98 18.13 -25.08
CA ALA A 3 -4.34 18.36 -23.79
C ALA A 3 -2.83 18.15 -23.91
N HIS A 4 -2.03 19.12 -23.42
CA HIS A 4 -0.58 18.99 -23.36
C HIS A 4 -0.22 17.74 -22.54
N PRO A 5 0.63 16.83 -23.05
CA PRO A 5 0.98 15.59 -22.32
C PRO A 5 1.58 15.90 -20.94
N VAL A 6 2.31 17.00 -20.80
CA VAL A 6 2.84 17.46 -19.50
C VAL A 6 1.71 17.90 -18.54
N ALA A 7 0.70 18.62 -19.05
CA ALA A 7 -0.45 19.02 -18.22
C ALA A 7 -1.28 17.79 -17.77
N THR A 8 -1.33 16.76 -18.62
CA THR A 8 -2.03 15.50 -18.28
C THR A 8 -1.26 14.71 -17.23
N THR A 9 0.07 14.65 -17.34
CA THR A 9 0.94 13.98 -16.34
C THR A 9 0.92 14.70 -15.00
N LEU A 10 0.90 16.03 -15.01
CA LEU A 10 0.82 16.86 -13.81
C LEU A 10 -0.55 16.78 -13.14
N LYS A 11 -1.63 16.84 -13.93
CA LYS A 11 -2.97 16.58 -13.41
C LYS A 11 -3.08 15.17 -12.83
N GLY A 12 -2.45 14.18 -13.46
CA GLY A 12 -2.35 12.83 -12.94
C GLY A 12 -1.58 12.77 -11.62
N PHE A 13 -0.50 13.53 -11.49
CA PHE A 13 0.32 13.60 -10.29
C PHE A 13 -0.39 14.34 -9.14
N SER A 14 -0.97 15.51 -9.40
CA SER A 14 -1.75 16.25 -8.41
C SER A 14 -3.01 15.49 -7.97
N GLN A 15 -3.65 14.76 -8.89
CA GLN A 15 -4.74 13.85 -8.55
C GLN A 15 -4.27 12.63 -7.74
N ALA A 16 -3.08 12.09 -8.02
CA ALA A 16 -2.51 11.02 -7.22
C ALA A 16 -2.19 11.50 -5.80
N LEU A 17 -1.64 12.71 -5.68
CA LEU A 17 -1.39 13.36 -4.40
C LEU A 17 -2.69 13.62 -3.61
N ALA A 18 -3.69 14.21 -4.27
CA ALA A 18 -5.01 14.40 -3.68
C ALA A 18 -5.66 13.08 -3.26
N ARG A 19 -5.45 12.00 -4.02
CA ARG A 19 -5.92 10.66 -3.64
C ARG A 19 -5.19 10.08 -2.43
N THR A 20 -3.93 10.41 -2.21
CA THR A 20 -3.18 10.00 -1.01
C THR A 20 -3.74 10.72 0.23
N LEU A 21 -4.11 11.99 0.10
CA LEU A 21 -4.79 12.76 1.15
C LEU A 21 -6.21 12.23 1.41
N VAL A 22 -6.95 11.88 0.36
CA VAL A 22 -8.30 11.26 0.46
C VAL A 22 -8.24 9.85 1.08
N SER A 23 -7.13 9.13 0.98
CA SER A 23 -6.98 7.84 1.68
C SER A 23 -6.83 8.01 3.20
N GLU A 24 -6.33 9.15 3.67
CA GLU A 24 -6.34 9.49 5.10
C GLU A 24 -7.76 9.78 5.61
N ASP A 25 -8.63 10.38 4.79
CA ASP A 25 -10.05 10.58 5.16
C ASP A 25 -10.78 9.25 5.35
N ALA A 26 -10.49 8.23 4.54
CA ALA A 26 -11.06 6.89 4.70
C ALA A 26 -10.59 6.19 5.99
N ALA A 27 -9.39 6.51 6.46
CA ALA A 27 -8.85 5.99 7.71
C ALA A 27 -9.49 6.64 8.95
N HIS A 28 -10.15 7.79 8.80
CA HIS A 28 -10.90 8.49 9.84
C HIS A 28 -12.41 8.18 9.83
N ALA A 29 -12.88 7.33 8.90
CA ALA A 29 -14.28 6.89 8.89
C ALA A 29 -14.64 6.07 10.15
N SER A 30 -15.92 6.07 10.52
CA SER A 30 -16.42 5.34 11.70
C SER A 30 -16.68 3.86 11.36
N GLY A 31 -15.66 3.04 11.36
CA GLY A 31 -15.78 1.58 11.17
C GLY A 31 -15.17 0.80 12.34
N LEU A 32 -15.43 -0.51 12.42
CA LEU A 32 -14.92 -1.34 13.51
C LEU A 32 -13.38 -1.38 13.53
N LEU A 33 -12.74 -1.58 12.39
CA LEU A 33 -11.28 -1.60 12.31
C LEU A 33 -10.66 -0.24 12.66
N GLN A 34 -11.31 0.87 12.34
CA GLN A 34 -10.81 2.21 12.66
C GLN A 34 -10.76 2.44 14.18
N GLY A 35 -11.66 1.81 14.95
CA GLY A 35 -11.70 1.90 16.41
C GLY A 35 -10.68 1.05 17.17
N ILE A 36 -10.02 0.09 16.51
CA ILE A 36 -9.03 -0.80 17.10
C ILE A 36 -7.65 -0.12 17.12
N ASP A 37 -6.89 -0.33 18.22
CA ASP A 37 -5.51 0.17 18.31
C ASP A 37 -4.66 -0.29 17.10
N PRO A 38 -3.92 0.60 16.45
CA PRO A 38 -3.10 0.28 15.28
C PRO A 38 -2.06 -0.82 15.51
N ARG A 39 -1.58 -0.98 16.73
CA ARG A 39 -0.66 -2.06 17.11
C ARG A 39 -1.34 -3.42 17.02
N ALA A 40 -2.57 -3.50 17.54
CA ALA A 40 -3.40 -4.69 17.49
C ALA A 40 -3.71 -5.09 16.05
N LYS A 41 -4.11 -4.12 15.22
CA LYS A 41 -4.35 -4.33 13.79
C LYS A 41 -3.12 -4.80 13.05
N LEU A 42 -1.98 -4.14 13.27
CA LEU A 42 -0.74 -4.48 12.58
C LEU A 42 -0.34 -5.93 12.86
N VAL A 43 -0.30 -6.34 14.15
CA VAL A 43 0.06 -7.71 14.53
C VAL A 43 -0.97 -8.72 14.03
N GLY A 44 -2.26 -8.45 14.22
CA GLY A 44 -3.33 -9.35 13.78
C GLY A 44 -3.41 -9.51 12.28
N MET A 45 -3.38 -8.42 11.51
CA MET A 45 -3.43 -8.48 10.05
C MET A 45 -2.17 -9.10 9.44
N MET A 46 -0.98 -8.80 9.98
CA MET A 46 0.26 -9.43 9.54
C MET A 46 0.27 -10.93 9.81
N SER A 47 -0.30 -11.39 10.94
CA SER A 47 -0.42 -12.81 11.21
C SER A 47 -1.34 -13.53 10.21
N LEU A 48 -2.45 -12.88 9.78
CA LEU A 48 -3.33 -13.42 8.75
C LEU A 48 -2.65 -13.45 7.37
N VAL A 49 -1.85 -12.42 7.03
CA VAL A 49 -1.06 -12.41 5.78
C VAL A 49 -0.04 -13.55 5.79
N VAL A 50 0.65 -13.78 6.91
CA VAL A 50 1.57 -14.91 7.06
C VAL A 50 0.83 -16.24 6.97
N ALA A 51 -0.36 -16.36 7.59
CA ALA A 51 -1.20 -17.55 7.48
C ALA A 51 -1.60 -17.83 6.01
N ALA A 52 -2.00 -16.78 5.27
CA ALA A 52 -2.30 -16.91 3.83
C ALA A 52 -1.07 -17.36 3.01
N ALA A 53 0.13 -16.86 3.35
CA ALA A 53 1.37 -17.27 2.69
C ALA A 53 1.72 -18.75 2.94
N LEU A 54 1.42 -19.26 4.13
CA LEU A 54 1.72 -20.63 4.54
C LEU A 54 0.61 -21.66 4.20
N ALA A 55 -0.59 -21.19 3.84
CA ALA A 55 -1.71 -22.08 3.51
C ALA A 55 -1.46 -22.83 2.18
N HIS A 56 -1.71 -24.14 2.17
CA HIS A 56 -1.55 -25.01 1.00
C HIS A 56 -2.89 -25.58 0.49
N ARG A 57 -4.01 -25.27 1.15
CA ARG A 57 -5.35 -25.70 0.75
C ARG A 57 -6.15 -24.52 0.20
N VAL A 58 -6.90 -24.76 -0.88
CA VAL A 58 -7.78 -23.75 -1.51
C VAL A 58 -8.86 -23.29 -0.53
N GLU A 59 -9.41 -24.23 0.26
CA GLU A 59 -10.47 -23.95 1.24
C GLU A 59 -10.04 -22.92 2.27
N THR A 60 -8.85 -23.08 2.87
CA THR A 60 -8.31 -22.13 3.87
C THR A 60 -8.01 -20.75 3.29
N LEU A 61 -7.58 -20.69 2.02
CA LEU A 61 -7.38 -19.40 1.33
C LEU A 61 -8.71 -18.68 1.05
N LEU A 62 -9.75 -19.44 0.70
CA LEU A 62 -11.10 -18.91 0.54
C LEU A 62 -11.68 -18.40 1.86
N GLU A 63 -11.48 -19.14 2.96
CA GLU A 63 -11.87 -18.69 4.31
C GLU A 63 -11.15 -17.39 4.71
N LEU A 64 -9.83 -17.30 4.50
CA LEU A 64 -9.06 -16.09 4.78
C LEU A 64 -9.49 -14.90 3.92
N LEU A 65 -9.79 -15.15 2.64
CA LEU A 65 -10.34 -14.13 1.76
C LEU A 65 -11.73 -13.68 2.24
N ALA A 66 -12.60 -14.63 2.64
CA ALA A 66 -13.92 -14.33 3.19
C ALA A 66 -13.82 -13.50 4.49
N VAL A 67 -12.87 -13.84 5.36
CA VAL A 67 -12.56 -13.03 6.58
C VAL A 67 -12.13 -11.62 6.17
N GLY A 68 -11.23 -11.48 5.20
CA GLY A 68 -10.80 -10.18 4.68
C GLY A 68 -11.96 -9.35 4.14
N VAL A 69 -12.82 -9.96 3.31
CA VAL A 69 -14.02 -9.30 2.77
C VAL A 69 -15.00 -8.93 3.89
N GLY A 70 -15.23 -9.82 4.85
CA GLY A 70 -16.07 -9.55 6.02
C GLY A 70 -15.57 -8.36 6.83
N LEU A 71 -14.26 -8.29 7.08
CA LEU A 71 -13.63 -7.15 7.75
C LEU A 71 -13.77 -5.86 6.94
N ALA A 72 -13.70 -5.93 5.60
CA ALA A 72 -13.92 -4.77 4.72
C ALA A 72 -15.34 -4.22 4.86
N VAL A 73 -16.36 -5.10 4.82
CA VAL A 73 -17.77 -4.73 4.96
C VAL A 73 -18.03 -4.06 6.30
N VAL A 74 -17.56 -4.68 7.39
CA VAL A 74 -17.77 -4.17 8.75
C VAL A 74 -17.03 -2.86 8.99
N SER A 75 -15.91 -2.63 8.27
CA SER A 75 -15.14 -1.39 8.33
C SER A 75 -15.63 -0.31 7.37
N GLN A 76 -16.79 -0.54 6.69
CA GLN A 76 -17.38 0.39 5.73
C GLN A 76 -16.43 0.78 4.57
N VAL A 77 -15.45 -0.08 4.26
CA VAL A 77 -14.60 0.11 3.10
C VAL A 77 -15.37 -0.28 1.84
N SER A 78 -15.43 0.62 0.85
CA SER A 78 -16.13 0.36 -0.40
C SER A 78 -15.54 -0.86 -1.13
N LEU A 79 -16.31 -1.98 -1.14
CA LEU A 79 -15.93 -3.21 -1.85
C LEU A 79 -15.71 -2.98 -3.34
N TRP A 80 -16.49 -2.09 -3.96
CA TRP A 80 -16.33 -1.73 -5.37
C TRP A 80 -14.97 -1.08 -5.65
N SER A 81 -14.53 -0.18 -4.75
CA SER A 81 -13.20 0.43 -4.84
C SER A 81 -12.10 -0.61 -4.68
N LEU A 82 -12.27 -1.54 -3.74
CA LEU A 82 -11.34 -2.63 -3.47
C LEU A 82 -11.27 -3.58 -4.69
N ALA A 83 -12.42 -4.01 -5.21
CA ALA A 83 -12.50 -4.91 -6.35
C ALA A 83 -11.85 -4.30 -7.61
N ARG A 84 -12.19 -3.06 -7.94
CA ARG A 84 -11.71 -2.44 -9.18
C ARG A 84 -10.25 -2.01 -9.14
N ARG A 85 -9.76 -1.53 -7.98
CA ARG A 85 -8.41 -0.97 -7.86
C ARG A 85 -7.37 -1.97 -7.38
N VAL A 86 -7.78 -2.92 -6.59
CA VAL A 86 -6.89 -3.87 -5.92
C VAL A 86 -7.04 -5.25 -6.55
N TRP A 87 -8.22 -5.86 -6.48
CA TRP A 87 -8.42 -7.22 -6.95
C TRP A 87 -8.17 -7.39 -8.44
N LEU A 88 -8.70 -6.48 -9.27
CA LEU A 88 -8.48 -6.58 -10.71
C LEU A 88 -6.99 -6.54 -11.07
N VAL A 89 -6.23 -5.63 -10.46
CA VAL A 89 -4.79 -5.49 -10.71
C VAL A 89 -4.03 -6.69 -10.17
N ALA A 90 -4.32 -7.11 -8.93
CA ALA A 90 -3.69 -8.27 -8.30
C ALA A 90 -4.00 -9.55 -9.08
N PHE A 91 -5.27 -9.74 -9.49
CA PHE A 91 -5.70 -10.89 -10.28
C PHE A 91 -4.98 -10.97 -11.64
N VAL A 92 -4.97 -9.89 -12.41
CA VAL A 92 -4.30 -9.87 -13.72
C VAL A 92 -2.81 -10.19 -13.58
N PHE A 93 -2.15 -9.58 -12.59
CA PHE A 93 -0.71 -9.81 -12.38
C PHE A 93 -0.41 -11.21 -11.85
N SER A 94 -1.16 -11.70 -10.86
CA SER A 94 -0.99 -13.05 -10.31
C SER A 94 -1.35 -14.13 -11.32
N PHE A 95 -2.41 -13.92 -12.12
CA PHE A 95 -2.80 -14.84 -13.18
C PHE A 95 -1.73 -14.91 -14.28
N MET A 96 -1.14 -13.76 -14.68
CA MET A 96 -0.07 -13.75 -15.67
C MET A 96 1.16 -14.56 -15.21
N ILE A 97 1.49 -14.52 -13.91
CA ILE A 97 2.58 -15.31 -13.32
C ILE A 97 2.18 -16.78 -13.16
N ALA A 98 0.92 -17.04 -12.81
CA ALA A 98 0.41 -18.40 -12.60
C ALA A 98 0.10 -19.16 -13.90
N ALA A 99 -0.18 -18.45 -15.01
CA ALA A 99 -0.52 -19.05 -16.29
C ALA A 99 0.54 -20.04 -16.81
N PRO A 100 1.86 -19.78 -16.76
CA PRO A 100 2.87 -20.76 -17.13
C PRO A 100 2.83 -22.03 -16.30
N ALA A 101 2.46 -21.94 -15.00
CA ALA A 101 2.39 -23.10 -14.13
C ALA A 101 1.30 -24.10 -14.58
N MET A 102 0.22 -23.63 -15.22
CA MET A 102 -0.83 -24.49 -15.77
C MET A 102 -0.33 -25.47 -16.85
N PHE A 103 0.72 -25.07 -17.59
CA PHE A 103 1.29 -25.84 -18.70
C PHE A 103 2.56 -26.60 -18.32
N LEU A 104 3.36 -26.05 -17.38
CA LEU A 104 4.67 -26.61 -17.03
C LEU A 104 4.61 -27.65 -15.91
N THR A 105 3.54 -27.67 -15.10
CA THR A 105 3.45 -28.57 -13.95
C THR A 105 3.00 -29.97 -14.41
N PRO A 106 3.75 -31.05 -14.16
CA PRO A 106 3.36 -32.41 -14.56
C PRO A 106 2.16 -32.86 -13.74
N GLY A 107 1.18 -33.52 -14.42
CA GLY A 107 -0.02 -34.05 -13.77
C GLY A 107 -0.99 -34.68 -14.73
N ALA A 108 -2.15 -35.13 -14.23
CA ALA A 108 -3.21 -35.65 -15.07
C ALA A 108 -3.68 -34.63 -16.09
N VAL A 109 -3.71 -34.98 -17.35
CA VAL A 109 -4.11 -34.11 -18.46
C VAL A 109 -5.61 -33.91 -18.40
N LEU A 110 -6.03 -32.65 -18.23
CA LEU A 110 -7.45 -32.25 -18.29
C LEU A 110 -7.86 -31.91 -19.71
N TRP A 111 -7.00 -31.19 -20.42
CA TRP A 111 -7.27 -30.82 -21.82
C TRP A 111 -5.96 -30.69 -22.58
N GLN A 112 -5.94 -31.24 -23.79
CA GLN A 112 -4.81 -31.16 -24.71
C GLN A 112 -5.24 -30.49 -26.01
N TRP A 113 -4.62 -29.35 -26.30
CA TRP A 113 -4.81 -28.67 -27.58
C TRP A 113 -3.44 -28.52 -28.27
N GLY A 114 -3.10 -29.50 -29.10
CA GLY A 114 -1.81 -29.56 -29.79
C GLY A 114 -0.63 -29.68 -28.83
N VAL A 115 0.23 -28.66 -28.79
CA VAL A 115 1.43 -28.62 -27.93
C VAL A 115 1.12 -28.14 -26.49
N LEU A 116 -0.03 -27.52 -26.28
CA LEU A 116 -0.43 -26.97 -24.98
C LEU A 116 -1.25 -28.02 -24.21
N VAL A 117 -0.70 -28.47 -23.09
CA VAL A 117 -1.31 -29.46 -22.21
C VAL A 117 -1.67 -28.78 -20.89
N ILE A 118 -2.95 -28.70 -20.57
CA ILE A 118 -3.43 -28.21 -19.26
C ILE A 118 -3.56 -29.41 -18.33
N THR A 119 -2.83 -29.33 -17.21
CA THR A 119 -2.81 -30.39 -16.21
C THR A 119 -3.65 -30.02 -14.98
N ALA A 120 -4.26 -31.04 -14.33
CA ALA A 120 -5.03 -30.82 -13.10
C ALA A 120 -4.19 -30.17 -11.99
N ASN A 121 -2.95 -30.66 -11.80
CA ASN A 121 -2.03 -30.11 -10.81
C ASN A 121 -1.62 -28.67 -11.17
N GLY A 122 -1.47 -28.37 -12.45
CA GLY A 122 -1.16 -27.01 -12.92
C GLY A 122 -2.28 -26.02 -12.61
N VAL A 123 -3.52 -26.41 -12.89
CA VAL A 123 -4.70 -25.58 -12.55
C VAL A 123 -4.80 -25.38 -11.04
N HIS A 124 -4.64 -26.43 -10.25
CA HIS A 124 -4.68 -26.34 -8.79
C HIS A 124 -3.60 -25.41 -8.25
N THR A 125 -2.36 -25.50 -8.76
CA THR A 125 -1.25 -24.63 -8.38
C THR A 125 -1.53 -23.18 -8.77
N ALA A 126 -2.07 -22.94 -9.97
CA ALA A 126 -2.42 -21.59 -10.42
C ALA A 126 -3.52 -20.97 -9.56
N VAL A 127 -4.57 -21.72 -9.22
CA VAL A 127 -5.66 -21.27 -8.34
C VAL A 127 -5.12 -20.94 -6.95
N LEU A 128 -4.27 -21.80 -6.38
CA LEU A 128 -3.62 -21.53 -5.08
C LEU A 128 -2.80 -20.24 -5.11
N LEU A 129 -2.00 -20.02 -6.16
CA LEU A 129 -1.18 -18.80 -6.28
C LEU A 129 -2.05 -17.55 -6.36
N VAL A 130 -3.09 -17.56 -7.21
CA VAL A 130 -3.99 -16.43 -7.36
C VAL A 130 -4.73 -16.12 -6.05
N LEU A 131 -5.33 -17.12 -5.41
CA LEU A 131 -6.06 -16.94 -4.16
C LEU A 131 -5.14 -16.46 -3.02
N ARG A 132 -3.91 -16.96 -2.95
CA ARG A 132 -2.93 -16.52 -1.96
C ARG A 132 -2.60 -15.05 -2.12
N VAL A 133 -2.36 -14.60 -3.36
CA VAL A 133 -2.10 -13.17 -3.65
C VAL A 133 -3.32 -12.34 -3.33
N GLU A 134 -4.52 -12.76 -3.75
CA GLU A 134 -5.76 -12.02 -3.49
C GLU A 134 -6.04 -11.87 -1.98
N ALA A 135 -5.89 -12.93 -1.20
CA ALA A 135 -6.08 -12.90 0.24
C ALA A 135 -5.05 -11.97 0.91
N ALA A 136 -3.76 -12.12 0.58
CA ALA A 136 -2.69 -11.31 1.16
C ALA A 136 -2.84 -9.82 0.80
N VAL A 137 -3.15 -9.51 -0.45
CA VAL A 137 -3.33 -8.12 -0.92
C VAL A 137 -4.58 -7.49 -0.30
N THR A 138 -5.68 -8.25 -0.16
CA THR A 138 -6.90 -7.78 0.51
C THR A 138 -6.62 -7.38 1.95
N LEU A 139 -5.99 -8.27 2.74
CA LEU A 139 -5.65 -8.01 4.14
C LEU A 139 -4.68 -6.83 4.29
N SER A 140 -3.63 -6.78 3.46
CA SER A 140 -2.65 -5.68 3.48
C SER A 140 -3.28 -4.34 3.11
N THR A 141 -4.15 -4.32 2.10
CA THR A 141 -4.86 -3.10 1.69
C THR A 141 -5.82 -2.62 2.77
N LEU A 142 -6.54 -3.52 3.45
CA LEU A 142 -7.40 -3.16 4.57
C LEU A 142 -6.60 -2.53 5.70
N LEU A 143 -5.44 -3.07 6.05
CA LEU A 143 -4.57 -2.48 7.06
C LEU A 143 -4.21 -1.02 6.71
N VAL A 144 -3.81 -0.79 5.46
CA VAL A 144 -3.39 0.55 5.00
C VAL A 144 -4.59 1.52 4.92
N LEU A 145 -5.74 1.09 4.38
CA LEU A 145 -6.92 1.95 4.24
C LEU A 145 -7.61 2.29 5.57
N THR A 146 -7.48 1.42 6.59
CA THR A 146 -8.13 1.63 7.89
C THR A 146 -7.21 2.24 8.95
N THR A 147 -5.95 2.54 8.60
CA THR A 147 -4.97 3.02 9.58
C THR A 147 -4.22 4.23 9.01
N PRO A 148 -4.33 5.43 9.64
CA PRO A 148 -3.57 6.60 9.23
C PRO A 148 -2.07 6.32 9.24
N TRP A 149 -1.33 6.90 8.28
CA TRP A 149 0.10 6.65 8.10
C TRP A 149 0.93 6.86 9.37
N MET A 150 0.70 7.97 10.07
CA MET A 150 1.42 8.29 11.30
C MET A 150 1.16 7.27 12.42
N TRP A 151 -0.02 6.68 12.45
CA TRP A 151 -0.37 5.66 13.43
C TRP A 151 0.25 4.32 13.09
N LEU A 152 0.36 4.00 11.79
CA LEU A 152 1.05 2.81 11.31
C LEU A 152 2.55 2.87 11.68
N LEU A 153 3.21 4.00 11.44
CA LEU A 153 4.60 4.21 11.85
C LEU A 153 4.81 4.04 13.36
N LYS A 154 3.88 4.54 14.15
CA LYS A 154 3.92 4.40 15.59
C LYS A 154 3.71 2.94 16.04
N ALA A 155 2.85 2.19 15.34
CA ALA A 155 2.67 0.75 15.57
C ALA A 155 3.94 -0.06 15.27
N LEU A 156 4.76 0.33 14.27
CA LEU A 156 6.04 -0.28 13.95
C LEU A 156 7.02 -0.25 15.13
N ARG A 157 6.92 0.73 16.03
CA ARG A 157 7.73 0.77 17.26
C ARG A 157 7.48 -0.45 18.15
N THR A 158 6.28 -1.03 18.11
CA THR A 158 5.95 -2.26 18.85
C THR A 158 6.70 -3.47 18.32
N LEU A 159 7.06 -3.45 17.03
CA LEU A 159 7.89 -4.46 16.37
C LEU A 159 9.39 -4.23 16.57
N ARG A 160 9.77 -3.37 17.54
CA ARG A 160 11.16 -3.01 17.87
C ARG A 160 11.93 -2.36 16.71
N VAL A 161 11.24 -1.72 15.77
CA VAL A 161 11.90 -0.92 14.73
C VAL A 161 12.59 0.27 15.41
N PRO A 162 13.88 0.56 15.10
CA PRO A 162 14.61 1.69 15.67
C PRO A 162 13.86 3.01 15.47
N VAL A 163 13.90 3.88 16.47
CA VAL A 163 13.16 5.15 16.46
C VAL A 163 13.64 6.08 15.35
N GLU A 164 14.92 5.99 14.98
CA GLU A 164 15.54 6.76 13.91
C GLU A 164 14.90 6.44 12.55
N VAL A 165 14.62 5.14 12.29
CA VAL A 165 13.94 4.69 11.06
C VAL A 165 12.50 5.20 11.01
N ILE A 166 11.79 5.17 12.14
CA ILE A 166 10.43 5.69 12.24
C ILE A 166 10.42 7.20 11.99
N ALA A 167 11.37 7.92 12.57
CA ALA A 167 11.53 9.36 12.37
C ALA A 167 11.82 9.68 10.91
N LEU A 168 12.75 8.93 10.28
CA LEU A 168 13.08 9.10 8.87
C LEU A 168 11.85 8.88 7.98
N LEU A 169 11.08 7.81 8.20
CA LEU A 169 9.86 7.52 7.43
C LEU A 169 8.78 8.59 7.63
N ALA A 170 8.62 9.10 8.87
CA ALA A 170 7.66 10.16 9.16
C ALA A 170 8.03 11.46 8.44
N MET A 171 9.31 11.83 8.46
CA MET A 171 9.82 13.00 7.73
C MET A 171 9.69 12.80 6.22
N THR A 172 10.06 11.62 5.70
CA THR A 172 9.95 11.30 4.27
C THR A 172 8.52 11.51 3.79
N HIS A 173 7.52 10.96 4.50
CA HIS A 173 6.12 11.15 4.13
C HIS A 173 5.72 12.64 4.08
N ARG A 174 6.07 13.41 5.10
CA ARG A 174 5.79 14.86 5.16
C ARG A 174 6.44 15.61 4.01
N TYR A 175 7.72 15.35 3.75
CA TYR A 175 8.46 16.10 2.73
C TYR A 175 8.15 15.64 1.31
N VAL A 176 7.76 14.40 1.08
CA VAL A 176 7.26 13.95 -0.23
C VAL A 176 6.03 14.75 -0.63
N VAL A 177 5.07 14.97 0.27
CA VAL A 177 3.88 15.80 0.00
C VAL A 177 4.28 17.23 -0.31
N LEU A 178 5.13 17.85 0.54
CA LEU A 178 5.60 19.22 0.36
C LEU A 178 6.36 19.42 -0.97
N LEU A 179 7.25 18.49 -1.31
CA LEU A 179 8.01 18.54 -2.56
C LEU A 179 7.13 18.34 -3.79
N ALA A 180 6.12 17.50 -3.68
CA ALA A 180 5.15 17.31 -4.73
C ALA A 180 4.30 18.56 -4.98
N GLU A 181 3.87 19.26 -3.93
CA GLU A 181 3.19 20.55 -4.05
C GLU A 181 4.12 21.61 -4.67
N THR A 182 5.39 21.66 -4.20
CA THR A 182 6.40 22.57 -4.77
C THR A 182 6.64 22.32 -6.25
N ALA A 183 6.76 21.04 -6.65
CA ALA A 183 6.90 20.67 -8.05
C ALA A 183 5.69 21.13 -8.88
N ASN A 184 4.48 20.92 -8.36
CA ASN A 184 3.25 21.36 -9.03
C ASN A 184 3.22 22.88 -9.23
N GLN A 185 3.52 23.66 -8.20
CA GLN A 185 3.62 25.13 -8.25
C GLN A 185 4.69 25.60 -9.26
N MET A 186 5.85 24.92 -9.32
CA MET A 186 6.88 25.23 -10.31
C MET A 186 6.41 25.00 -11.74
N PHE A 187 5.65 23.95 -11.97
CA PHE A 187 5.08 23.69 -13.30
C PHE A 187 3.97 24.66 -13.66
N GLU A 188 3.06 24.98 -12.75
CA GLU A 188 1.99 25.96 -12.97
C GLU A 188 2.55 27.35 -13.26
N SER A 189 3.57 27.79 -12.52
CA SER A 189 4.23 29.06 -12.76
C SER A 189 4.96 29.13 -14.09
N ARG A 190 5.51 28.02 -14.56
CA ARG A 190 6.09 27.94 -15.91
C ARG A 190 5.02 27.91 -17.00
N GLN A 191 3.94 27.18 -16.78
CA GLN A 191 2.84 27.12 -17.74
C GLN A 191 2.20 28.49 -17.96
N SER A 192 2.06 29.31 -16.94
CA SER A 192 1.51 30.68 -17.05
C SER A 192 2.44 31.63 -17.82
N ARG A 193 3.74 31.34 -17.86
CA ARG A 193 4.74 32.16 -18.59
C ARG A 193 4.98 31.68 -20.03
N MET A 194 4.44 30.53 -20.44
CA MET A 194 4.65 29.96 -21.76
C MET A 194 3.58 30.48 -22.74
N VAL A 195 4.04 31.02 -23.85
CA VAL A 195 3.20 31.41 -24.98
C VAL A 195 3.37 30.37 -26.10
N GLY A 196 2.30 29.61 -26.37
CA GLY A 196 2.29 28.61 -27.44
C GLY A 196 2.54 27.18 -26.97
N LYS A 197 2.67 26.25 -27.97
CA LYS A 197 2.89 24.82 -27.69
C LYS A 197 4.37 24.51 -27.77
N LEU A 198 4.94 23.96 -26.69
CA LEU A 198 6.31 23.44 -26.70
C LEU A 198 6.44 22.18 -27.57
N LYS A 199 7.53 22.08 -28.32
CA LYS A 199 7.91 20.85 -29.03
C LYS A 199 8.39 19.79 -28.02
N GLY A 200 8.31 18.51 -28.34
CA GLY A 200 8.64 17.42 -27.41
C GLY A 200 10.04 17.49 -26.80
N HIS A 201 11.03 18.01 -27.54
CA HIS A 201 12.39 18.24 -27.06
C HIS A 201 12.44 19.35 -25.97
N GLU A 202 11.76 20.47 -26.20
CA GLU A 202 11.68 21.59 -25.24
C GLU A 202 10.96 21.17 -23.96
N GLN A 203 9.90 20.34 -24.09
CA GLN A 203 9.21 19.78 -22.92
C GLN A 203 10.16 18.94 -22.04
N ARG A 204 11.00 18.12 -22.67
CA ARG A 204 12.00 17.31 -21.97
C ARG A 204 13.02 18.17 -21.22
N HIS A 205 13.52 19.22 -21.86
CA HIS A 205 14.42 20.19 -21.21
C HIS A 205 13.78 20.89 -20.01
N VAL A 206 12.52 21.28 -20.12
CA VAL A 206 11.76 21.89 -19.03
C VAL A 206 11.64 20.89 -17.86
N MET A 207 11.36 19.62 -18.14
CA MET A 207 11.26 18.59 -17.09
C MET A 207 12.61 18.36 -16.39
N ILE A 208 13.69 18.21 -17.15
CA ILE A 208 15.04 18.00 -16.59
C ILE A 208 15.46 19.19 -15.72
N ASN A 209 15.28 20.41 -16.22
CA ASN A 209 15.64 21.63 -15.49
C ASN A 209 14.79 21.80 -14.23
N THR A 210 13.49 21.48 -14.28
CA THR A 210 12.63 21.53 -13.11
C THR A 210 13.04 20.50 -12.07
N GLY A 211 13.38 19.29 -12.52
CA GLY A 211 13.92 18.22 -11.65
C GLY A 211 15.22 18.62 -10.97
N GLY A 212 16.16 19.25 -11.71
CA GLY A 212 17.42 19.75 -11.15
C GLY A 212 17.21 20.83 -10.09
N VAL A 213 16.32 21.80 -10.35
CA VAL A 213 15.99 22.85 -9.36
C VAL A 213 15.29 22.24 -8.14
N LEU A 214 14.37 21.27 -8.35
CA LEU A 214 13.70 20.59 -7.24
C LEU A 214 14.69 19.81 -6.38
N LEU A 215 15.65 19.11 -7.00
CA LEU A 215 16.70 18.38 -6.27
C LEU A 215 17.57 19.36 -5.44
N SER A 216 18.00 20.47 -6.02
CA SER A 216 18.76 21.50 -5.30
C SER A 216 17.98 22.06 -4.11
N LYS A 217 16.69 22.36 -4.32
CA LYS A 217 15.79 22.80 -3.23
C LYS A 217 15.64 21.74 -2.15
N THR A 218 15.56 20.47 -2.53
CA THR A 218 15.42 19.36 -1.57
C THR A 218 16.66 19.25 -0.68
N MET A 219 17.85 19.38 -1.25
CA MET A 219 19.10 19.37 -0.49
C MET A 219 19.19 20.55 0.48
N ALA A 220 18.93 21.76 0.00
CA ALA A 220 18.89 22.94 0.86
C ALA A 220 17.85 22.81 2.00
N LEU A 221 16.65 22.30 1.69
CA LEU A 221 15.61 22.06 2.68
C LEU A 221 16.06 21.02 3.72
N GLY A 222 16.79 20.00 3.32
CA GLY A 222 17.36 18.99 4.24
C GLY A 222 18.28 19.61 5.26
N ASP A 223 19.20 20.49 4.81
CA ASP A 223 20.14 21.20 5.67
C ASP A 223 19.42 22.19 6.61
N GLU A 224 18.46 22.96 6.10
CA GLU A 224 17.66 23.87 6.90
C GLU A 224 16.86 23.16 8.01
N VAL A 225 16.24 22.03 7.66
CA VAL A 225 15.50 21.20 8.62
C VAL A 225 16.42 20.63 9.68
N TYR A 226 17.58 20.13 9.29
CA TYR A 226 18.56 19.60 10.22
C TYR A 226 19.04 20.67 11.20
N MET A 227 19.40 21.85 10.71
CA MET A 227 19.80 22.98 11.55
C MET A 227 18.66 23.43 12.48
N ALA A 228 17.42 23.47 11.97
CA ALA A 228 16.26 23.80 12.80
C ALA A 228 16.01 22.75 13.91
N MET A 229 16.27 21.47 13.63
CA MET A 229 16.18 20.40 14.63
C MET A 229 17.24 20.55 15.72
N LEU A 230 18.50 20.84 15.34
CA LEU A 230 19.60 21.09 16.29
C LEU A 230 19.27 22.29 17.20
N ALA A 231 18.78 23.38 16.61
CA ALA A 231 18.39 24.59 17.37
C ALA A 231 17.25 24.31 18.38
N ARG A 232 16.42 23.29 18.14
CA ARG A 232 15.37 22.82 19.07
C ARG A 232 15.84 21.77 20.07
N GLY A 233 17.15 21.50 20.12
CA GLY A 233 17.74 20.54 21.06
C GLY A 233 17.56 19.08 20.65
N PHE A 234 17.45 18.79 19.33
CA PHE A 234 17.41 17.41 18.83
C PHE A 234 18.69 16.66 19.19
N ARG A 235 18.56 15.54 19.86
CA ARG A 235 19.67 14.66 20.30
C ARG A 235 19.59 13.26 19.70
N GLY A 236 19.02 13.13 18.49
CA GLY A 236 18.84 11.83 17.83
C GLY A 236 17.53 11.11 18.20
N GLU A 237 16.80 11.55 19.20
CA GLU A 237 15.54 10.95 19.61
C GLU A 237 14.32 11.80 19.20
N VAL A 238 13.39 11.23 18.46
CA VAL A 238 12.08 11.85 18.18
C VAL A 238 11.07 11.39 19.22
N ARG A 239 10.63 12.30 20.08
CA ARG A 239 9.58 12.04 21.08
C ARG A 239 8.21 12.31 20.46
N LEU A 240 7.37 11.27 20.43
CA LEU A 240 5.98 11.40 19.99
C LEU A 240 5.09 11.74 21.19
N LEU A 241 4.33 12.82 21.08
CA LEU A 241 3.49 13.37 22.14
C LEU A 241 2.27 12.49 22.52
N THR A 242 1.85 11.62 21.59
CA THR A 242 0.66 10.78 21.83
C THR A 242 1.05 9.40 22.37
N GLU A 243 0.55 9.04 23.53
CA GLU A 243 0.63 7.67 24.08
C GLU A 243 -0.60 6.87 23.66
N PHE A 244 -0.38 5.67 23.14
CA PHE A 244 -1.47 4.73 22.93
C PHE A 244 -1.80 4.01 24.23
N ARG A 245 -3.06 3.98 24.59
CA ARG A 245 -3.57 3.14 25.68
C ARG A 245 -4.39 2.00 25.07
N MET A 246 -3.87 0.79 25.11
CA MET A 246 -4.60 -0.40 24.68
C MET A 246 -5.79 -0.63 25.61
N LYS A 247 -6.97 -0.77 25.01
CA LYS A 247 -8.20 -1.15 25.70
C LYS A 247 -8.31 -2.67 25.75
N ALA A 248 -9.15 -3.21 26.64
CA ALA A 248 -9.44 -4.63 26.70
C ALA A 248 -10.01 -5.17 25.36
N SER A 249 -10.79 -4.35 24.65
CA SER A 249 -11.30 -4.65 23.33
C SER A 249 -10.20 -4.91 22.29
N ASP A 250 -9.07 -4.20 22.38
CA ASP A 250 -7.96 -4.35 21.45
C ASP A 250 -7.23 -5.67 21.66
N TRP A 251 -7.09 -6.09 22.92
CA TRP A 251 -6.54 -7.41 23.24
C TRP A 251 -7.44 -8.55 22.75
N LEU A 252 -8.76 -8.41 22.88
CA LEU A 252 -9.71 -9.38 22.33
C LEU A 252 -9.60 -9.46 20.80
N ALA A 253 -9.48 -8.32 20.11
CA ALA A 253 -9.30 -8.28 18.66
C ALA A 253 -8.00 -8.97 18.22
N VAL A 254 -6.88 -8.72 18.91
CA VAL A 254 -5.61 -9.41 18.63
C VAL A 254 -5.75 -10.91 18.82
N MET A 255 -6.29 -11.34 19.97
CA MET A 255 -6.47 -12.77 20.27
C MET A 255 -7.35 -13.46 19.22
N LEU A 256 -8.43 -12.83 18.80
CA LEU A 256 -9.31 -13.35 17.77
C LEU A 256 -8.58 -13.50 16.42
N LEU A 257 -7.88 -12.44 15.97
CA LEU A 257 -7.15 -12.48 14.70
C LEU A 257 -6.01 -13.50 14.72
N LEU A 258 -5.30 -13.63 15.84
CA LEU A 258 -4.27 -14.64 16.02
C LEU A 258 -4.85 -16.06 16.08
N ALA A 259 -6.01 -16.25 16.72
CA ALA A 259 -6.71 -17.54 16.75
C ALA A 259 -7.15 -17.96 15.34
N VAL A 260 -7.70 -17.03 14.55
CA VAL A 260 -8.05 -17.27 13.13
C VAL A 260 -6.81 -17.60 12.31
N ALA A 261 -5.71 -16.87 12.48
CA ALA A 261 -4.45 -17.15 11.78
C ALA A 261 -3.89 -18.53 12.16
N ALA A 262 -3.89 -18.88 13.44
CA ALA A 262 -3.43 -20.18 13.91
C ALA A 262 -4.33 -21.32 13.38
N ALA A 263 -5.64 -21.15 13.41
CA ALA A 263 -6.59 -22.12 12.85
C ALA A 263 -6.36 -22.31 11.35
N ALA A 264 -6.16 -21.21 10.59
CA ALA A 264 -5.86 -21.27 9.17
C ALA A 264 -4.52 -21.97 8.87
N ILE A 265 -3.48 -21.79 9.69
CA ILE A 265 -2.20 -22.49 9.52
C ILE A 265 -2.36 -23.99 9.81
N VAL A 266 -3.12 -24.36 10.84
CA VAL A 266 -3.36 -25.77 11.18
C VAL A 266 -4.23 -26.45 10.13
N ALA A 267 -5.30 -25.82 9.67
CA ALA A 267 -6.19 -26.34 8.64
C ALA A 267 -5.54 -26.34 7.24
N GLY A 268 -4.61 -25.42 6.99
CA GLY A 268 -3.94 -25.22 5.69
C GLY A 268 -2.72 -26.14 5.47
N ARG A 269 -2.30 -26.86 6.49
CA ARG A 269 -1.29 -27.94 6.37
C ARG A 269 -1.95 -29.20 5.87
#